data_bf3c75ee867c964773f67959b888daf0
#
_entry.id   bf3c75ee867c964773f67959b888daf0
#
_cell.length_a   1.000
_cell.length_b   1.000
_cell.length_c   1.000
_cell.angle_alpha   90.00
_cell.angle_beta   90.00
_cell.angle_gamma   90.00
#
_symmetry.space_group_name_H-M   'P 1'
#
loop_
_entity.id
_entity.type
_entity.pdbx_description
1 polymer ?
#
loop_
_entity_poly.entity_id
_entity_poly.type
_entity_poly.pdbx_seq_one_letter_code
_entity_poly.pdbx_strand_id
1 'polypeptide(L)'
;MKSGLGLERAHMGIFTELGVLYRHEKLMKRIKLFSTLLNIPKLIHACDEQQHWKELTYLYIQYDKFDNAASTVMNHSLEAWDHMQFKDTIVKVANVELYYKVVHFYHQEHPGLSNDVLSGLTLRVGHTCVVDNKRKEEGYDRLRESIDYHDKFDQIGLA
;
A
#
# COMPACT_ATOMS: atom_id res chain seq x y z
N MET A 1 -19.41 -28.62 -15.78
CA MET A 1 -18.88 -27.30 -16.21
C MET A 1 -19.96 -26.39 -16.76
N LYS A 2 -20.82 -26.83 -17.64
CA LYS A 2 -21.93 -26.02 -18.16
C LYS A 2 -22.97 -25.62 -17.09
N SER A 3 -23.17 -26.44 -16.07
CA SER A 3 -24.07 -26.14 -14.95
C SER A 3 -23.53 -25.05 -14.02
N GLY A 4 -22.22 -24.94 -13.82
CA GLY A 4 -21.61 -23.88 -13.02
C GLY A 4 -21.74 -22.49 -13.66
N LEU A 5 -21.56 -22.41 -14.99
CA LEU A 5 -21.74 -21.14 -15.73
C LEU A 5 -23.22 -20.70 -15.77
N GLY A 6 -24.15 -21.64 -15.86
CA GLY A 6 -25.59 -21.35 -15.80
C GLY A 6 -26.01 -20.87 -14.41
N LEU A 7 -25.46 -21.44 -13.35
CA LEU A 7 -25.70 -21.04 -11.97
C LEU A 7 -25.14 -19.63 -11.69
N GLU A 8 -23.93 -19.30 -12.16
CA GLU A 8 -23.37 -17.95 -12.05
C GLU A 8 -24.26 -16.90 -12.72
N ARG A 9 -24.78 -17.18 -13.92
CA ARG A 9 -25.69 -16.27 -14.63
C ARG A 9 -27.01 -16.09 -13.90
N ALA A 10 -27.59 -17.16 -13.37
CA ALA A 10 -28.87 -17.13 -12.65
C ALA A 10 -28.78 -16.36 -11.32
N HIS A 11 -27.62 -16.32 -10.69
CA HIS A 11 -27.40 -15.74 -9.37
C HIS A 11 -26.51 -14.50 -9.36
N MET A 12 -26.26 -13.89 -10.52
CA MET A 12 -25.36 -12.73 -10.66
C MET A 12 -25.72 -11.56 -9.74
N GLY A 13 -27.01 -11.30 -9.49
CA GLY A 13 -27.44 -10.24 -8.58
C GLY A 13 -27.29 -10.56 -7.10
N ILE A 14 -27.31 -11.84 -6.72
CA ILE A 14 -27.29 -12.29 -5.31
C ILE A 14 -25.88 -12.63 -4.84
N PHE A 15 -25.06 -13.24 -5.71
CA PHE A 15 -23.75 -13.75 -5.35
C PHE A 15 -22.58 -12.91 -5.85
N THR A 16 -22.82 -11.81 -6.55
CA THR A 16 -21.75 -11.01 -7.14
C THR A 16 -20.75 -10.56 -6.08
N GLU A 17 -21.19 -9.95 -4.99
CA GLU A 17 -20.31 -9.47 -3.93
C GLU A 17 -19.65 -10.62 -3.16
N LEU A 18 -20.40 -11.63 -2.78
CA LEU A 18 -19.88 -12.82 -2.11
C LEU A 18 -18.92 -13.60 -3.00
N GLY A 19 -19.22 -13.69 -4.29
CA GLY A 19 -18.36 -14.33 -5.28
C GLY A 19 -17.06 -13.57 -5.49
N VAL A 20 -17.09 -12.25 -5.51
CA VAL A 20 -15.88 -11.40 -5.60
C VAL A 20 -15.01 -11.61 -4.37
N LEU A 21 -15.55 -11.49 -3.16
CA LEU A 21 -14.81 -11.72 -1.91
C LEU A 21 -14.22 -13.14 -1.84
N TYR A 22 -14.97 -14.15 -2.22
CA TYR A 22 -14.51 -15.54 -2.25
C TYR A 22 -13.39 -15.74 -3.27
N ARG A 23 -13.48 -15.13 -4.45
CA ARG A 23 -12.43 -15.20 -5.48
C ARG A 23 -11.14 -14.54 -4.99
N HIS A 24 -11.22 -13.37 -4.38
CA HIS A 24 -10.07 -12.66 -3.81
C HIS A 24 -9.40 -13.49 -2.72
N GLU A 25 -10.16 -14.02 -1.79
CA GLU A 25 -9.63 -14.87 -0.71
C GLU A 25 -8.95 -16.13 -1.25
N LYS A 26 -9.58 -16.80 -2.21
CA LYS A 26 -9.05 -17.99 -2.86
C LYS A 26 -7.79 -17.70 -3.67
N LEU A 27 -7.78 -16.59 -4.40
CA LEU A 27 -6.62 -16.14 -5.16
C LEU A 27 -5.46 -15.83 -4.22
N MET A 28 -5.70 -15.07 -3.16
CA MET A 28 -4.68 -14.74 -2.16
C MET A 28 -4.09 -15.99 -1.49
N LYS A 29 -4.91 -16.96 -1.12
CA LYS A 29 -4.46 -18.24 -0.56
C LYS A 29 -3.55 -18.99 -1.55
N ARG A 30 -3.92 -19.03 -2.82
CA ARG A 30 -3.09 -19.67 -3.86
C ARG A 30 -1.77 -18.94 -4.08
N ILE A 31 -1.79 -17.62 -4.14
CA ILE A 31 -0.58 -16.81 -4.27
C ILE A 31 0.37 -17.08 -3.10
N LYS A 32 -0.12 -17.09 -1.87
CA LYS A 32 0.68 -17.36 -0.67
C LYS A 32 1.26 -18.78 -0.66
N LEU A 33 0.49 -19.76 -1.10
CA LEU A 33 0.93 -21.15 -1.14
C LEU A 33 1.98 -21.43 -2.22
N PHE A 34 1.84 -20.82 -3.38
CA PHE A 34 2.63 -21.12 -4.56
C PHE A 34 3.59 -20.01 -4.97
N SER A 35 3.81 -19.02 -4.11
CA SER A 35 4.65 -17.85 -4.43
C SER A 35 6.07 -18.22 -4.90
N THR A 36 6.63 -19.29 -4.41
CA THR A 36 7.95 -19.78 -4.81
C THR A 36 7.97 -20.50 -6.17
N LEU A 37 6.83 -20.98 -6.64
CA LEU A 37 6.68 -21.76 -7.89
C LEU A 37 6.12 -20.91 -9.04
N LEU A 38 5.55 -19.75 -8.74
CA LEU A 38 4.90 -18.89 -9.71
C LEU A 38 5.88 -17.90 -10.36
N ASN A 39 5.63 -17.61 -11.63
CA ASN A 39 6.32 -16.52 -12.29
C ASN A 39 5.74 -15.18 -11.80
N ILE A 40 6.39 -14.58 -10.81
CA ILE A 40 5.91 -13.37 -10.14
C ILE A 40 5.68 -12.20 -11.12
N PRO A 41 6.58 -11.85 -12.06
CA PRO A 41 6.33 -10.78 -13.01
C PRO A 41 5.06 -10.97 -13.85
N LYS A 42 4.78 -12.18 -14.30
CA LYS A 42 3.55 -12.49 -15.05
C LYS A 42 2.31 -12.38 -14.17
N LEU A 43 2.42 -12.80 -12.92
CA LEU A 43 1.33 -12.73 -11.98
C LEU A 43 1.01 -11.29 -11.57
N ILE A 44 2.04 -10.45 -11.39
CA ILE A 44 1.90 -9.01 -11.16
C ILE A 44 1.14 -8.37 -12.31
N HIS A 45 1.53 -8.64 -13.55
CA HIS A 45 0.87 -8.10 -14.73
C HIS A 45 -0.60 -8.55 -14.82
N ALA A 46 -0.88 -9.83 -14.57
CA ALA A 46 -2.25 -10.34 -14.57
C ALA A 46 -3.11 -9.71 -13.45
N CYS A 47 -2.56 -9.50 -12.26
CA CYS A 47 -3.29 -8.84 -11.16
C CYS A 47 -3.56 -7.36 -11.48
N ASP A 48 -2.64 -6.67 -12.12
CA ASP A 48 -2.80 -5.29 -12.56
C ASP A 48 -3.90 -5.17 -13.63
N GLU A 49 -3.87 -6.01 -14.65
CA GLU A 49 -4.90 -6.04 -15.70
C GLU A 49 -6.30 -6.35 -15.16
N GLN A 50 -6.39 -7.26 -14.18
CA GLN A 50 -7.64 -7.68 -13.57
C GLN A 50 -8.07 -6.79 -12.40
N GLN A 51 -7.30 -5.76 -12.08
CA GLN A 51 -7.58 -4.81 -11.00
C GLN A 51 -7.68 -5.48 -9.61
N HIS A 52 -6.89 -6.52 -9.38
CA HIS A 52 -6.76 -7.18 -8.08
C HIS A 52 -5.72 -6.46 -7.21
N TRP A 53 -6.08 -5.28 -6.71
CA TRP A 53 -5.15 -4.35 -6.04
C TRP A 53 -4.55 -4.90 -4.73
N LYS A 54 -5.32 -5.64 -3.96
CA LYS A 54 -4.86 -6.27 -2.72
C LYS A 54 -3.81 -7.35 -3.00
N GLU A 55 -4.08 -8.20 -3.96
CA GLU A 55 -3.18 -9.27 -4.41
C GLU A 55 -1.93 -8.69 -5.08
N LEU A 56 -2.10 -7.65 -5.88
CA LEU A 56 -1.01 -6.93 -6.53
C LEU A 56 -0.06 -6.31 -5.49
N THR A 57 -0.60 -5.65 -4.47
CA THR A 57 0.17 -5.08 -3.36
C THR A 57 0.98 -6.16 -2.66
N TYR A 58 0.36 -7.29 -2.35
CA TYR A 58 1.05 -8.43 -1.74
C TYR A 58 2.21 -8.94 -2.60
N LEU A 59 1.99 -9.09 -3.91
CA LEU A 59 3.03 -9.54 -4.86
C LEU A 59 4.19 -8.55 -4.96
N TYR A 60 3.91 -7.25 -5.01
CA TYR A 60 4.96 -6.24 -4.99
C TYR A 60 5.80 -6.31 -3.72
N ILE A 61 5.20 -6.54 -2.55
CA ILE A 61 5.92 -6.71 -1.28
C ILE A 61 6.81 -7.96 -1.34
N GLN A 62 6.29 -9.08 -1.83
CA GLN A 62 7.05 -10.34 -1.96
C GLN A 62 8.20 -10.25 -2.95
N TYR A 63 8.11 -9.35 -3.92
CA TYR A 63 9.13 -9.12 -4.95
C TYR A 63 10.05 -7.93 -4.63
N ASP A 64 10.02 -7.44 -3.40
CA ASP A 64 10.79 -6.27 -2.91
C ASP A 64 10.55 -4.97 -3.70
N LYS A 65 9.39 -4.84 -4.34
CA LYS A 65 8.95 -3.63 -5.05
C LYS A 65 8.10 -2.74 -4.13
N PHE A 66 8.70 -2.26 -3.06
CA PHE A 66 8.01 -1.51 -2.00
C PHE A 66 7.44 -0.18 -2.48
N ASP A 67 8.12 0.50 -3.40
CA ASP A 67 7.64 1.76 -4.01
C ASP A 67 6.33 1.53 -4.78
N ASN A 68 6.28 0.46 -5.56
CA ASN A 68 5.11 0.07 -6.33
C ASN A 68 3.97 -0.36 -5.41
N ALA A 69 4.27 -1.13 -4.36
CA ALA A 69 3.29 -1.54 -3.36
C ALA A 69 2.65 -0.31 -2.68
N ALA A 70 3.46 0.63 -2.20
CA ALA A 70 2.99 1.84 -1.56
C ALA A 70 2.14 2.70 -2.51
N SER A 71 2.57 2.87 -3.75
CA SER A 71 1.82 3.62 -4.78
C SER A 71 0.48 2.97 -5.10
N THR A 72 0.44 1.64 -5.19
CA THR A 72 -0.80 0.88 -5.43
C THR A 72 -1.80 1.08 -4.29
N VAL A 73 -1.34 1.00 -3.04
CA VAL A 73 -2.21 1.23 -1.87
C VAL A 73 -2.77 2.65 -1.85
N MET A 74 -1.94 3.66 -2.09
CA MET A 74 -2.40 5.06 -2.11
C MET A 74 -3.39 5.35 -3.23
N ASN A 75 -3.21 4.74 -4.40
CA ASN A 75 -4.11 4.94 -5.54
C ASN A 75 -5.42 4.14 -5.44
N HIS A 76 -5.41 3.03 -4.71
CA HIS A 76 -6.54 2.10 -4.60
C HIS A 76 -6.84 1.74 -3.13
N SER A 77 -6.86 2.75 -2.27
CA SER A 77 -7.01 2.58 -0.82
C SER A 77 -8.31 1.90 -0.40
N LEU A 78 -9.39 2.06 -1.16
CA LEU A 78 -10.66 1.41 -0.84
C LEU A 78 -10.58 -0.13 -0.82
N GLU A 79 -9.71 -0.71 -1.64
CA GLU A 79 -9.59 -2.16 -1.79
C GLU A 79 -8.32 -2.74 -1.17
N ALA A 80 -7.21 -2.00 -1.26
CA ALA A 80 -5.88 -2.46 -0.89
C ALA A 80 -5.42 -1.97 0.49
N TRP A 81 -6.22 -1.19 1.19
CA TRP A 81 -5.82 -0.59 2.45
C TRP A 81 -5.67 -1.63 3.57
N ASP A 82 -4.49 -1.66 4.14
CA ASP A 82 -4.16 -2.34 5.40
C ASP A 82 -3.07 -1.51 6.09
N HIS A 83 -3.41 -0.88 7.22
CA HIS A 83 -2.52 0.05 7.91
C HIS A 83 -1.20 -0.60 8.34
N MET A 84 -1.27 -1.79 8.93
CA MET A 84 -0.06 -2.47 9.42
C MET A 84 0.85 -2.90 8.27
N GLN A 85 0.27 -3.50 7.23
CA GLN A 85 1.02 -3.88 6.04
C GLN A 85 1.62 -2.66 5.32
N PHE A 86 0.86 -1.58 5.19
CA PHE A 86 1.33 -0.35 4.56
C PHE A 86 2.47 0.30 5.34
N LYS A 87 2.33 0.41 6.67
CA LYS A 87 3.37 0.92 7.56
C LYS A 87 4.67 0.12 7.44
N ASP A 88 4.59 -1.21 7.48
CA ASP A 88 5.75 -2.09 7.30
C ASP A 88 6.38 -1.96 5.91
N THR A 89 5.57 -1.68 4.90
CA THR A 89 6.04 -1.47 3.52
C THR A 89 6.81 -0.17 3.37
N ILE A 90 6.26 0.94 3.84
CA ILE A 90 6.87 2.26 3.65
C ILE A 90 8.20 2.43 4.39
N VAL A 91 8.41 1.77 5.51
CA VAL A 91 9.72 1.81 6.21
C VAL A 91 10.82 1.11 5.42
N LYS A 92 10.48 0.25 4.48
CA LYS A 92 11.42 -0.44 3.58
C LYS A 92 11.70 0.35 2.30
N VAL A 93 10.88 1.33 1.98
CA VAL A 93 11.09 2.22 0.84
C VAL A 93 12.32 3.10 1.07
N ALA A 94 13.16 3.26 0.07
CA ALA A 94 14.33 4.14 0.12
C ALA A 94 14.14 5.44 -0.69
N ASN A 95 12.89 5.85 -0.91
CA ASN A 95 12.54 6.98 -1.75
C ASN A 95 11.88 8.10 -0.93
N VAL A 96 12.59 9.20 -0.75
CA VAL A 96 12.15 10.36 0.05
C VAL A 96 10.94 11.06 -0.57
N GLU A 97 10.85 11.13 -1.89
CA GLU A 97 9.69 11.70 -2.58
C GLU A 97 8.40 10.91 -2.29
N LEU A 98 8.54 9.61 -2.14
CA LEU A 98 7.41 8.76 -1.79
C LEU A 98 6.98 8.97 -0.33
N TYR A 99 7.90 9.24 0.58
CA TYR A 99 7.58 9.57 1.98
C TYR A 99 6.71 10.83 2.06
N TYR A 100 7.02 11.85 1.28
CA TYR A 100 6.21 13.05 1.20
C TYR A 100 4.77 12.75 0.77
N LYS A 101 4.60 11.93 -0.27
CA LYS A 101 3.29 11.49 -0.74
C LYS A 101 2.54 10.66 0.31
N VAL A 102 3.25 9.80 1.03
CA VAL A 102 2.68 8.99 2.12
C VAL A 102 2.16 9.86 3.26
N VAL A 103 2.95 10.84 3.70
CA VAL A 103 2.52 11.78 4.76
C VAL A 103 1.26 12.54 4.32
N HIS A 104 1.23 13.03 3.09
CA HIS A 104 0.09 13.72 2.54
C HIS A 104 -1.16 12.82 2.44
N PHE A 105 -0.98 11.58 2.00
CA PHE A 105 -2.04 10.58 1.93
C PHE A 105 -2.66 10.30 3.31
N TYR A 106 -1.82 10.06 4.34
CA TYR A 106 -2.32 9.85 5.70
C TYR A 106 -3.06 11.06 6.23
N HIS A 107 -2.55 12.25 5.97
CA HIS A 107 -3.20 13.48 6.40
C HIS A 107 -4.60 13.63 5.82
N GLN A 108 -4.79 13.25 4.56
CA GLN A 108 -6.08 13.36 3.87
C GLN A 108 -7.04 12.22 4.20
N GLU A 109 -6.56 10.99 4.15
CA GLU A 109 -7.40 9.79 4.21
C GLU A 109 -7.52 9.20 5.63
N HIS A 110 -6.44 9.27 6.40
CA HIS A 110 -6.35 8.63 7.70
C HIS A 110 -5.65 9.51 8.76
N PRO A 111 -6.17 10.70 9.06
CA PRO A 111 -5.49 11.64 9.97
C PRO A 111 -5.22 11.07 11.37
N GLY A 112 -6.09 10.21 11.89
CA GLY A 112 -5.90 9.56 13.18
C GLY A 112 -4.72 8.58 13.27
N LEU A 113 -4.19 8.13 12.13
CA LEU A 113 -3.07 7.20 12.05
C LEU A 113 -1.76 7.88 11.63
N SER A 114 -1.79 9.17 11.36
CA SER A 114 -0.63 9.92 10.86
C SER A 114 0.57 9.88 11.80
N ASN A 115 0.36 10.04 13.10
CA ASN A 115 1.44 10.06 14.09
C ASN A 115 2.19 8.73 14.18
N ASP A 116 1.49 7.61 14.03
CA ASP A 116 2.10 6.28 14.04
C ASP A 116 3.05 6.09 12.85
N VAL A 117 2.66 6.57 11.69
CA VAL A 117 3.47 6.52 10.47
C VAL A 117 4.65 7.49 10.51
N LEU A 118 4.42 8.72 10.97
CA LEU A 118 5.46 9.75 11.06
C LEU A 118 6.62 9.30 11.95
N SER A 119 6.34 8.64 13.08
CA SER A 119 7.36 8.08 13.96
C SER A 119 8.27 7.08 13.24
N GLY A 120 7.68 6.18 12.45
CA GLY A 120 8.42 5.19 11.65
C GLY A 120 9.26 5.83 10.55
N LEU A 121 8.71 6.80 9.84
CA LEU A 121 9.40 7.51 8.77
C LEU A 121 10.54 8.38 9.27
N THR A 122 10.37 9.07 10.40
CA THR A 122 11.41 9.91 11.00
C THR A 122 12.64 9.09 11.37
N LEU A 123 12.46 7.91 11.96
CA LEU A 123 13.55 6.99 12.25
C LEU A 123 14.29 6.56 10.97
N ARG A 124 13.55 6.23 9.93
CA ARG A 124 14.15 5.79 8.66
C ARG A 124 14.91 6.90 7.95
N VAL A 125 14.34 8.09 7.87
CA VAL A 125 15.00 9.25 7.24
C VAL A 125 16.26 9.64 8.02
N GLY A 126 16.22 9.60 9.34
CA GLY A 126 17.40 9.83 10.17
C GLY A 126 18.54 8.87 9.85
N HIS A 127 18.26 7.57 9.73
CA HIS A 127 19.27 6.57 9.33
C HIS A 127 19.78 6.78 7.90
N THR A 128 18.93 7.21 6.99
CA THR A 128 19.31 7.41 5.59
C THR A 128 20.17 8.67 5.39
N CYS A 129 19.96 9.73 6.17
CA CYS A 129 20.75 10.96 6.13
C CYS A 129 22.22 10.76 6.51
N VAL A 130 22.54 9.75 7.33
CA VAL A 130 23.91 9.43 7.74
C VAL A 130 24.74 8.83 6.59
N VAL A 131 24.10 8.23 5.60
CA VAL A 131 24.77 7.44 4.54
C VAL A 131 25.03 8.24 3.26
N ASP A 132 24.36 9.40 3.02
CA ASP A 132 24.42 10.06 1.70
C ASP A 132 24.15 11.58 1.80
N ASN A 133 25.21 12.35 1.93
CA ASN A 133 25.21 13.69 2.51
C ASN A 133 24.61 14.87 1.71
N LYS A 134 24.32 14.79 0.43
CA LYS A 134 23.91 15.99 -0.32
C LYS A 134 22.49 15.95 -0.92
N ARG A 135 22.11 14.82 -1.44
CA ARG A 135 20.79 14.68 -2.11
C ARG A 135 19.63 14.43 -1.15
N LYS A 136 19.99 14.02 0.06
CA LYS A 136 19.04 13.62 1.11
C LYS A 136 18.75 14.75 2.08
N GLU A 137 19.63 15.75 2.20
CA GLU A 137 19.35 16.94 3.01
C GLU A 137 18.09 17.68 2.53
N GLU A 138 17.95 17.90 1.21
CA GLU A 138 16.75 18.54 0.66
C GLU A 138 15.48 17.71 0.91
N GLY A 139 15.57 16.39 0.78
CA GLY A 139 14.46 15.49 1.05
C GLY A 139 14.12 15.41 2.53
N TYR A 140 15.14 15.45 3.41
CA TYR A 140 14.95 15.50 4.84
C TYR A 140 14.28 16.80 5.30
N ASP A 141 14.72 17.93 4.77
CA ASP A 141 14.14 19.23 5.09
C ASP A 141 12.67 19.30 4.66
N ARG A 142 12.35 18.81 3.47
CA ARG A 142 10.95 18.73 2.99
C ARG A 142 10.09 17.82 3.87
N LEU A 143 10.59 16.68 4.28
CA LEU A 143 9.88 15.78 5.18
C LEU A 143 9.70 16.41 6.56
N ARG A 144 10.72 17.07 7.07
CA ARG A 144 10.67 17.80 8.34
C ARG A 144 9.66 18.93 8.30
N GLU A 145 9.64 19.74 7.24
CA GLU A 145 8.63 20.78 7.01
C GLU A 145 7.22 20.20 6.98
N SER A 146 7.04 19.04 6.35
CA SER A 146 5.76 18.34 6.29
C SER A 146 5.30 17.84 7.66
N ILE A 147 6.22 17.34 8.49
CA ILE A 147 5.97 16.91 9.87
C ILE A 147 5.61 18.13 10.72
N ASP A 148 6.40 19.22 10.65
CA ASP A 148 6.15 20.45 11.39
C ASP A 148 4.79 21.08 11.00
N TYR A 149 4.43 21.03 9.73
CA TYR A 149 3.12 21.49 9.25
C TYR A 149 1.98 20.63 9.80
N HIS A 150 2.15 19.32 9.83
CA HIS A 150 1.18 18.38 10.38
C HIS A 150 0.97 18.60 11.88
N ASP A 151 2.05 18.75 12.65
CA ASP A 151 1.98 19.03 14.09
C ASP A 151 1.25 20.35 14.37
N LYS A 152 1.52 21.39 13.59
CA LYS A 152 0.80 22.67 13.71
C LYS A 152 -0.69 22.53 13.36
N PHE A 153 -1.02 21.74 12.36
CA PHE A 153 -2.40 21.48 11.98
C PHE A 153 -3.16 20.72 13.07
N ASP A 154 -2.53 19.71 13.66
CA ASP A 154 -3.11 18.94 14.76
C ASP A 154 -3.35 19.83 15.99
N GLN A 155 -2.43 20.74 16.32
CA GLN A 155 -2.61 21.73 17.38
C GLN A 155 -3.78 22.67 17.11
N ILE A 156 -3.98 23.12 15.88
CA ILE A 156 -5.12 23.96 15.47
C ILE A 156 -6.42 23.15 15.52
N GLY A 157 -6.40 21.87 15.15
CA GLY A 157 -7.56 20.98 15.20
C GLY A 157 -8.03 20.63 16.61
N LEU A 158 -7.14 20.74 17.61
CA LEU A 158 -7.43 20.53 19.04
C LEU A 158 -7.93 21.80 19.75
N ALA A 159 -7.75 22.92 19.14
CA ALA A 159 -8.24 24.21 19.66
C ALA A 159 -9.66 24.51 19.16
#